data_9538c6087f258c3fffad8e796c7b011a
#
_entry.id   9538c6087f258c3fffad8e796c7b011a
#
_cell.length_a   1.000
_cell.length_b   1.000
_cell.length_c   1.000
_cell.angle_alpha   90.00
_cell.angle_beta   90.00
_cell.angle_gamma   90.00
#
_symmetry.space_group_name_H-M   'P 1'
#
loop_
_entity.id
_entity.type
_entity.pdbx_description
1 polymer ?
#
loop_
_entity_poly.entity_id
_entity_poly.type
_entity_poly.pdbx_seq_one_letter_code
_entity_poly.pdbx_strand_id
1 'polypeptide(L)'
;MKEIKAIIQPFMLNHVLDGLAAIEDLPGVTISEVMGWGKSRASDAQQPVRQAGHAFARKSKVEIVVPDAMVDQVVEAIVRAARTGKAGDGKVFVHELSDVFKVRSGERGDAAI
;
A
#
# COMPACT_ATOMS: atom_id res chain seq x y z
N MET A 1 13.37 1.25 10.71
CA MET A 1 12.79 0.52 9.57
C MET A 1 11.31 0.33 9.80
N LYS A 2 10.51 0.68 8.80
CA LYS A 2 9.07 0.49 8.89
C LYS A 2 8.54 -0.08 7.58
N GLU A 3 7.52 -0.89 7.69
CA GLU A 3 6.73 -1.30 6.53
C GLU A 3 5.52 -0.39 6.40
N ILE A 4 5.33 0.14 5.22
CA ILE A 4 4.15 0.93 4.87
C ILE A 4 3.30 0.05 3.97
N LYS A 5 2.07 -0.19 4.39
CA LYS A 5 1.10 -0.96 3.63
C LYS A 5 -0.10 -0.10 3.34
N ALA A 6 -0.45 0.06 2.08
CA ALA A 6 -1.62 0.81 1.66
C ALA A 6 -2.62 -0.12 0.98
N ILE A 7 -3.87 -0.01 1.36
CA ILE A 7 -4.99 -0.69 0.69
C ILE A 7 -5.81 0.42 0.03
N ILE A 8 -5.82 0.45 -1.29
CA ILE A 8 -6.35 1.57 -2.07
C ILE A 8 -7.29 1.08 -3.19
N GLN A 9 -8.01 2.01 -3.79
CA GLN A 9 -8.82 1.69 -4.97
C GLN A 9 -7.93 1.32 -6.15
N PRO A 10 -8.25 0.25 -6.89
CA PRO A 10 -7.40 -0.19 -8.01
C PRO A 10 -7.20 0.88 -9.08
N PHE A 11 -8.22 1.70 -9.35
CA PHE A 11 -8.12 2.74 -10.36
C PHE A 11 -7.22 3.92 -9.95
N MET A 12 -6.81 3.99 -8.68
CA MET A 12 -5.87 4.98 -8.18
C MET A 12 -4.42 4.48 -8.14
N LEU A 13 -4.17 3.21 -8.45
CA LEU A 13 -2.85 2.61 -8.34
C LEU A 13 -1.80 3.37 -9.16
N ASN A 14 -2.09 3.72 -10.40
CA ASN A 14 -1.12 4.43 -11.24
C ASN A 14 -0.79 5.81 -10.68
N HIS A 15 -1.76 6.52 -10.11
CA HIS A 15 -1.51 7.80 -9.45
C HIS A 15 -0.55 7.63 -8.27
N VAL A 16 -0.76 6.57 -7.47
CA VAL A 16 0.11 6.27 -6.34
C VAL A 16 1.52 5.94 -6.81
N LEU A 17 1.65 5.10 -7.83
CA LEU A 17 2.97 4.73 -8.38
C LEU A 17 3.71 5.95 -8.94
N ASP A 18 3.00 6.83 -9.64
CA ASP A 18 3.59 8.07 -10.15
C ASP A 18 4.09 8.96 -9.01
N GLY A 19 3.29 9.10 -7.95
CA GLY A 19 3.68 9.88 -6.77
C GLY A 19 4.90 9.28 -6.07
N LEU A 20 4.95 7.97 -5.95
CA LEU A 20 6.10 7.27 -5.35
C LEU A 20 7.35 7.37 -6.21
N ALA A 21 7.21 7.28 -7.54
CA ALA A 21 8.34 7.36 -8.46
C ALA A 21 9.06 8.72 -8.40
N ALA A 22 8.39 9.76 -7.91
CA ALA A 22 9.00 11.07 -7.75
C ALA A 22 9.89 11.18 -6.50
N ILE A 23 9.85 10.19 -5.62
CA ILE A 23 10.65 10.18 -4.39
C ILE A 23 12.05 9.63 -4.71
N GLU A 24 13.08 10.43 -4.41
CA GLU A 24 14.46 10.03 -4.61
C GLU A 24 14.82 8.88 -3.67
N ASP A 25 15.58 7.91 -4.18
CA ASP A 25 16.05 6.73 -3.43
C ASP A 25 14.92 5.87 -2.84
N LEU A 26 13.75 5.89 -3.44
CA LEU A 26 12.66 5.05 -2.98
C LEU A 26 13.04 3.56 -3.12
N PRO A 27 12.89 2.77 -2.05
CA PRO A 27 13.07 1.32 -2.13
C PRO A 27 12.04 0.63 -3.02
N GLY A 28 12.21 -0.67 -3.22
CA GLY A 28 11.30 -1.45 -4.04
C GLY A 28 9.87 -1.47 -3.51
N VAL A 29 8.92 -1.53 -4.43
CA VAL A 29 7.48 -1.54 -4.13
C VAL A 29 6.90 -2.88 -4.53
N THR A 30 6.16 -3.51 -3.64
CA THR A 30 5.44 -4.75 -3.92
C THR A 30 3.96 -4.45 -4.04
N ILE A 31 3.34 -4.96 -5.08
CA ILE A 31 1.92 -4.73 -5.37
C ILE A 31 1.21 -6.06 -5.47
N SER A 32 0.04 -6.15 -4.87
CA SER A 32 -0.84 -7.31 -5.00
C SER A 32 -2.29 -6.87 -5.09
N GLU A 33 -3.10 -7.70 -5.73
CA GLU A 33 -4.55 -7.52 -5.74
C GLU A 33 -5.15 -8.28 -4.59
N VAL A 34 -6.07 -7.63 -3.87
CA VAL A 34 -6.74 -8.22 -2.70
C VAL A 34 -8.23 -7.94 -2.78
N MET A 35 -8.99 -8.67 -1.97
CA MET A 35 -10.42 -8.44 -1.82
C MET A 35 -10.67 -7.96 -0.39
N GLY A 36 -11.44 -6.88 -0.27
CA GLY A 36 -11.81 -6.32 1.02
C GLY A 36 -13.28 -6.50 1.31
N TRP A 37 -13.61 -6.79 2.57
CA TRP A 37 -14.97 -6.82 3.08
C TRP A 37 -15.04 -5.84 4.24
N GLY A 38 -15.09 -4.56 3.86
CA GLY A 38 -14.98 -3.47 4.82
C GLY A 38 -16.29 -3.08 5.49
N LYS A 39 -16.21 -2.01 6.24
CA LYS A 39 -17.33 -1.45 6.98
C LYS A 39 -18.50 -1.07 6.06
N SER A 40 -18.21 -0.53 4.89
CA SER A 40 -19.21 -0.20 3.85
C SER A 40 -19.61 -1.42 3.02
N ARG A 41 -19.00 -2.54 3.26
CA ARG A 41 -19.14 -3.77 2.48
C ARG A 41 -18.83 -3.51 1.01
N ALA A 42 -19.45 -4.24 0.10
CA ALA A 42 -19.22 -4.05 -1.32
C ALA A 42 -20.26 -3.15 -1.98
N SER A 43 -21.16 -2.55 -1.22
CA SER A 43 -22.23 -1.73 -1.78
C SER A 43 -21.72 -0.54 -2.58
N ASP A 44 -20.58 0.02 -2.16
CA ASP A 44 -19.95 1.17 -2.83
C ASP A 44 -18.78 0.77 -3.74
N ALA A 45 -18.58 -0.55 -3.94
CA ALA A 45 -17.46 -1.01 -4.75
C ALA A 45 -17.71 -0.78 -6.23
N GLN A 46 -16.66 -0.34 -6.94
CA GLN A 46 -16.73 -0.16 -8.39
C GLN A 46 -16.76 -1.50 -9.13
N GLN A 47 -16.07 -2.50 -8.58
CA GLN A 47 -15.98 -3.83 -9.17
C GLN A 47 -16.19 -4.87 -8.07
N PRO A 48 -17.45 -5.10 -7.67
CA PRO A 48 -17.71 -6.08 -6.62
C PRO A 48 -17.39 -7.49 -7.09
N VAL A 49 -16.83 -8.29 -6.18
CA VAL A 49 -16.54 -9.71 -6.40
C VAL A 49 -17.38 -10.51 -5.41
N ARG A 50 -18.15 -11.50 -5.90
CA ARG A 50 -18.96 -12.34 -5.03
C ARG A 50 -18.29 -13.67 -4.84
N GLN A 51 -18.22 -14.11 -3.58
CA GLN A 51 -17.62 -15.37 -3.21
C GLN A 51 -18.30 -15.89 -1.94
N ALA A 52 -18.70 -17.15 -1.96
CA ALA A 52 -19.37 -17.82 -0.84
C ALA A 52 -20.59 -17.04 -0.32
N GLY A 53 -21.34 -16.39 -1.20
CA GLY A 53 -22.52 -15.60 -0.84
C GLY A 53 -22.23 -14.20 -0.32
N HIS A 54 -20.97 -13.82 -0.21
CA HIS A 54 -20.55 -12.48 0.22
C HIS A 54 -20.08 -11.66 -0.96
N ALA A 55 -20.31 -10.35 -0.91
CA ALA A 55 -19.81 -9.41 -1.90
C ALA A 55 -18.56 -8.69 -1.33
N PHE A 56 -17.47 -8.76 -2.08
CA PHE A 56 -16.19 -8.14 -1.70
C PHE A 56 -15.85 -7.00 -2.65
N ALA A 57 -15.10 -6.04 -2.15
CA ALA A 57 -14.50 -4.99 -2.97
C ALA A 57 -13.10 -5.41 -3.41
N ARG A 58 -12.81 -5.26 -4.70
CA ARG A 58 -11.46 -5.47 -5.22
C ARG A 58 -10.60 -4.26 -4.82
N LYS A 59 -9.41 -4.51 -4.30
CA LYS A 59 -8.49 -3.47 -3.84
C LYS A 59 -7.09 -3.78 -4.35
N SER A 60 -6.25 -2.73 -4.42
CA SER A 60 -4.80 -2.90 -4.62
C SER A 60 -4.09 -2.71 -3.30
N LYS A 61 -3.14 -3.59 -3.01
CA LYS A 61 -2.27 -3.49 -1.84
C LYS A 61 -0.86 -3.11 -2.30
N VAL A 62 -0.32 -2.06 -1.71
CA VAL A 62 1.03 -1.56 -1.97
C VAL A 62 1.83 -1.70 -0.70
N GLU A 63 3.00 -2.34 -0.78
CA GLU A 63 3.87 -2.57 0.37
C GLU A 63 5.26 -2.06 0.08
N ILE A 64 5.81 -1.27 1.00
CA ILE A 64 7.15 -0.69 0.90
C ILE A 64 7.81 -0.75 2.26
N VAL A 65 9.07 -1.17 2.32
CA VAL A 65 9.89 -1.09 3.53
C VAL A 65 10.84 0.09 3.36
N VAL A 66 10.84 0.99 4.33
CA VAL A 66 11.63 2.23 4.26
C VAL A 66 12.39 2.48 5.55
N PRO A 67 13.50 3.24 5.48
CA PRO A 67 14.12 3.80 6.68
C PRO A 67 13.13 4.73 7.38
N ASP A 68 13.27 4.88 8.70
CA ASP A 68 12.37 5.74 9.49
C ASP A 68 12.26 7.16 8.94
N ALA A 69 13.36 7.71 8.43
CA ALA A 69 13.40 9.07 7.91
C ALA A 69 12.53 9.29 6.67
N MET A 70 12.14 8.23 5.96
CA MET A 70 11.34 8.32 4.74
C MET A 70 9.83 8.11 4.97
N VAL A 71 9.43 7.71 6.17
CA VAL A 71 8.05 7.30 6.43
C VAL A 71 7.05 8.39 6.09
N ASP A 72 7.24 9.59 6.64
CA ASP A 72 6.27 10.67 6.45
C ASP A 72 6.15 11.06 4.98
N GLN A 73 7.25 11.14 4.27
CA GLN A 73 7.26 11.47 2.84
C GLN A 73 6.50 10.44 2.01
N VAL A 74 6.73 9.17 2.27
CA VAL A 74 6.08 8.08 1.53
C VAL A 74 4.59 8.02 1.86
N VAL A 75 4.22 8.10 3.13
CA VAL A 75 2.81 8.10 3.55
C VAL A 75 2.06 9.28 2.92
N GLU A 76 2.65 10.47 2.97
CA GLU A 76 2.03 11.66 2.39
C GLU A 76 1.82 11.52 0.89
N ALA A 77 2.79 10.98 0.17
CA ALA A 77 2.69 10.76 -1.27
C ALA A 77 1.55 9.79 -1.61
N ILE A 78 1.43 8.70 -0.84
CA ILE A 78 0.37 7.72 -1.05
C ILE A 78 -1.01 8.33 -0.76
N VAL A 79 -1.17 8.99 0.37
CA VAL A 79 -2.45 9.57 0.78
C VAL A 79 -2.91 10.62 -0.23
N ARG A 80 -2.00 11.48 -0.66
CA ARG A 80 -2.32 12.54 -1.63
C ARG A 80 -2.78 11.94 -2.96
N ALA A 81 -2.07 10.92 -3.44
CA ALA A 81 -2.34 10.31 -4.74
C ALA A 81 -3.58 9.41 -4.74
N ALA A 82 -3.87 8.74 -3.63
CA ALA A 82 -4.96 7.77 -3.53
C ALA A 82 -6.31 8.41 -3.18
N ARG A 83 -6.30 9.63 -2.69
CA ARG A 83 -7.51 10.30 -2.19
C ARG A 83 -8.46 10.69 -3.32
N THR A 84 -9.72 10.29 -3.21
CA THR A 84 -10.82 10.81 -4.03
C THR A 84 -11.79 11.67 -3.21
N GLY A 85 -11.76 11.53 -1.88
CA GLY A 85 -12.70 12.17 -0.97
C GLY A 85 -13.97 11.36 -0.74
N LYS A 86 -14.05 10.16 -1.32
CA LYS A 86 -15.22 9.30 -1.19
C LYS A 86 -14.93 8.12 -0.27
N ALA A 87 -15.99 7.50 0.24
CA ALA A 87 -15.87 6.27 1.00
C ALA A 87 -15.19 5.20 0.13
N GLY A 88 -14.35 4.38 0.75
CA GLY A 88 -13.64 3.33 0.04
C GLY A 88 -12.27 3.71 -0.46
N ASP A 89 -11.79 4.93 -0.21
CA ASP A 89 -10.45 5.36 -0.61
C ASP A 89 -9.34 4.48 -0.02
N GLY A 90 -9.58 3.87 1.12
CA GLY A 90 -8.65 2.95 1.74
C GLY A 90 -7.91 3.52 2.93
N LYS A 91 -6.86 2.82 3.32
CA LYS A 91 -6.07 3.16 4.51
C LYS A 91 -4.60 2.88 4.25
N VAL A 92 -3.76 3.58 5.00
CA VAL A 92 -2.32 3.33 5.04
C VAL A 92 -1.97 2.88 6.45
N PHE A 93 -1.22 1.79 6.55
CA PHE A 93 -0.76 1.23 7.82
C PHE A 93 0.75 1.36 7.88
N VAL A 94 1.27 1.70 9.06
CA VAL A 94 2.71 1.79 9.30
C VAL A 94 3.07 0.79 10.40
N HIS A 95 3.97 -0.14 10.09
CA HIS A 95 4.42 -1.17 11.01
C HIS A 95 5.90 -1.02 11.31
N GLU A 96 6.25 -1.13 12.59
CA GLU A 96 7.65 -1.25 12.99
C GLU A 96 8.16 -2.63 12.57
N LEU A 97 9.30 -2.68 11.87
CA LEU A 97 9.95 -3.93 11.52
C LEU A 97 11.11 -4.20 12.46
N SER A 98 11.20 -5.45 12.94
CA SER A 98 12.32 -5.88 13.77
C SER A 98 13.61 -5.99 12.97
N ASP A 99 13.51 -6.48 11.73
CA ASP A 99 14.68 -6.65 10.88
C ASP A 99 14.28 -6.85 9.41
N VAL A 100 15.24 -6.64 8.51
CA VAL A 100 15.12 -6.92 7.09
C VAL A 100 16.39 -7.63 6.66
N PHE A 101 16.27 -8.67 5.84
CA PHE A 101 17.40 -9.41 5.29
C PHE A 101 17.31 -9.41 3.77
N LYS A 102 18.41 -9.09 3.11
CA LYS A 102 18.51 -9.21 1.65
C LYS A 102 18.84 -10.65 1.30
N VAL A 103 18.01 -11.30 0.53
CA VAL A 103 18.17 -12.73 0.22
C VAL A 103 19.51 -13.00 -0.48
N ARG A 104 19.87 -12.16 -1.45
CA ARG A 104 21.07 -12.38 -2.27
C ARG A 104 22.36 -12.30 -1.46
N SER A 105 22.48 -11.34 -0.57
CA SER A 105 23.74 -11.01 0.10
C SER A 105 23.76 -11.37 1.57
N GLY A 106 22.60 -11.57 2.20
CA GLY A 106 22.50 -11.73 3.65
C GLY A 106 22.66 -10.43 4.43
N GLU A 107 22.79 -9.28 3.76
CA GLU A 107 22.77 -7.99 4.44
C GLU A 107 21.49 -7.83 5.24
N ARG A 108 21.59 -7.14 6.37
CA ARG A 108 20.42 -6.94 7.24
C ARG A 108 20.33 -5.50 7.72
N GLY A 109 19.17 -5.15 8.25
CA GLY A 109 18.89 -3.79 8.72
C GLY A 109 18.71 -2.82 7.57
N ASP A 110 18.99 -1.54 7.79
CA ASP A 110 18.79 -0.49 6.79
C ASP A 110 19.60 -0.75 5.51
N ALA A 111 20.74 -1.42 5.60
CA ALA A 111 21.54 -1.76 4.44
C ALA A 111 20.85 -2.78 3.51
N ALA A 112 19.85 -3.48 4.00
CA ALA A 112 19.09 -4.47 3.24
C ALA A 112 17.87 -3.90 2.51
N ILE A 113 17.53 -2.66 2.80
CA ILE A 113 16.36 -2.00 2.20
C ILE A 113 16.61 -1.62 0.76
#